data_03616c2209cc0ffc26718299cd7d0aaa
#
_entry.id   03616c2209cc0ffc26718299cd7d0aaa
#
_cell.length_a   1.000
_cell.length_b   1.000
_cell.length_c   1.000
_cell.angle_alpha   90.00
_cell.angle_beta   90.00
_cell.angle_gamma   90.00
#
_symmetry.space_group_name_H-M   'P 1'
#
loop_
_entity.id
_entity.type
_entity.pdbx_description
1 polymer ?
#
loop_
_entity_poly.entity_id
_entity_poly.type
_entity_poly.pdbx_seq_one_letter_code
_entity_poly.pdbx_strand_id
1 'polypeptide(L)'
;MEREKSKFEVTMESNSSLQRFVKNKLAMSGLVFIFLMVLVSVFGSLLRLDKTENANDQKLSLALCKPGFSVNYVSKKFEENEWIPISKSEAIGDSIRVELFEKNGGGETVIFALSDLKKDSKGEVVSQKKFWLGTDKYGRDVLSRLMAGASVSLLVGTIAVLISLLLGVTLGLWAGYFKGWVDAVISYFIQVVWAIPTLLLVMAICFAFGTGFWKVFVAVGLTMWVEVARITRGQVLGIREKEYIEAAKAIGNSSSRIIFRHVLPNVLSPIIVMSAANFASAILMEAGLSFLGLGAQIPTPSWGNMIRESYSYLTTDMAYLAFLPGVCIMLLVLSFMMVGNGLRDALDVREN
;
A
#
# COMPACT_ATOMS: atom_id res chain seq x y z
N MET A 1 17.81 5.83 -42.30
CA MET A 1 17.26 7.21 -42.21
C MET A 1 15.85 7.23 -41.64
N GLU A 2 14.88 6.43 -42.09
CA GLU A 2 13.55 6.38 -41.46
C GLU A 2 13.54 5.81 -40.03
N ARG A 3 14.37 4.81 -39.73
CA ARG A 3 14.50 4.28 -38.35
C ARG A 3 15.08 5.27 -37.34
N GLU A 4 15.93 6.18 -37.76
CA GLU A 4 16.49 7.21 -36.90
C GLU A 4 15.48 8.37 -36.69
N LYS A 5 14.74 8.74 -37.73
CA LYS A 5 13.65 9.73 -37.58
C LYS A 5 12.58 9.25 -36.62
N SER A 6 12.12 7.98 -36.75
CA SER A 6 11.13 7.39 -35.84
C SER A 6 11.63 7.35 -34.37
N LYS A 7 12.90 7.01 -34.14
CA LYS A 7 13.48 7.05 -32.79
C LYS A 7 13.59 8.48 -32.24
N PHE A 8 13.90 9.43 -33.08
CA PHE A 8 14.05 10.87 -32.70
C PHE A 8 12.69 11.49 -32.39
N GLU A 9 11.64 11.20 -33.17
CA GLU A 9 10.27 11.64 -32.90
C GLU A 9 9.70 11.05 -31.62
N VAL A 10 9.87 9.75 -31.40
CA VAL A 10 9.46 9.08 -30.13
C VAL A 10 10.20 9.66 -28.92
N THR A 11 11.46 10.02 -29.08
CA THR A 11 12.27 10.63 -27.98
C THR A 11 11.84 12.08 -27.71
N MET A 12 11.48 12.84 -28.73
CA MET A 12 10.98 14.22 -28.59
C MET A 12 9.58 14.25 -27.95
N GLU A 13 8.67 13.37 -28.35
CA GLU A 13 7.32 13.26 -27.76
C GLU A 13 7.39 12.81 -26.29
N SER A 14 8.26 11.84 -25.96
CA SER A 14 8.44 11.42 -24.58
C SER A 14 9.01 12.52 -23.69
N ASN A 15 9.94 13.31 -24.20
CA ASN A 15 10.48 14.47 -23.47
C ASN A 15 9.41 15.55 -23.24
N SER A 16 8.51 15.77 -24.19
CA SER A 16 7.41 16.75 -24.04
C SER A 16 6.38 16.28 -23.00
N SER A 17 6.00 15.00 -23.01
CA SER A 17 5.08 14.42 -22.02
C SER A 17 5.65 14.43 -20.61
N LEU A 18 6.92 14.08 -20.44
CA LEU A 18 7.59 14.16 -19.15
C LEU A 18 7.67 15.58 -18.61
N GLN A 19 7.98 16.56 -19.49
CA GLN A 19 8.01 17.97 -19.10
C GLN A 19 6.63 18.51 -18.70
N ARG A 20 5.56 18.09 -19.37
CA ARG A 20 4.19 18.43 -18.99
C ARG A 20 3.83 17.84 -17.63
N PHE A 21 4.16 16.58 -17.39
CA PHE A 21 3.93 15.93 -16.10
C PHE A 21 4.65 16.66 -14.96
N VAL A 22 5.94 16.96 -15.12
CA VAL A 22 6.75 17.67 -14.11
C VAL A 22 6.25 19.08 -13.82
N LYS A 23 5.66 19.76 -14.80
CA LYS A 23 5.02 21.07 -14.61
C LYS A 23 3.72 21.02 -13.81
N ASN A 24 3.05 19.86 -13.75
CA ASN A 24 1.83 19.68 -12.96
C ASN A 24 2.18 19.53 -11.47
N LYS A 25 2.04 20.63 -10.72
CA LYS A 25 2.42 20.69 -9.28
C LYS A 25 1.64 19.69 -8.43
N LEU A 26 0.36 19.42 -8.74
CA LEU A 26 -0.45 18.46 -8.00
C LEU A 26 0.04 17.03 -8.24
N ALA A 27 0.30 16.66 -9.48
CA ALA A 27 0.85 15.34 -9.81
C ALA A 27 2.23 15.13 -9.15
N MET A 28 3.08 16.16 -9.17
CA MET A 28 4.40 16.12 -8.53
C MET A 28 4.30 16.00 -7.01
N SER A 29 3.37 16.70 -6.35
CA SER A 29 3.16 16.55 -4.90
C SER A 29 2.68 15.13 -4.55
N GLY A 30 1.77 14.56 -5.34
CA GLY A 30 1.33 13.17 -5.20
C GLY A 30 2.48 12.18 -5.40
N LEU A 31 3.31 12.38 -6.43
CA LEU A 31 4.47 11.53 -6.70
C LEU A 31 5.49 11.57 -5.56
N VAL A 32 5.79 12.76 -5.04
CA VAL A 32 6.69 12.93 -3.88
C VAL A 32 6.13 12.22 -2.66
N PHE A 33 4.83 12.34 -2.39
CA PHE A 33 4.20 11.64 -1.25
C PHE A 33 4.27 10.11 -1.42
N ILE A 34 3.93 9.58 -2.61
CA ILE A 34 4.07 8.14 -2.90
C ILE A 34 5.51 7.69 -2.70
N PHE A 35 6.48 8.44 -3.20
CA PHE A 35 7.90 8.12 -3.03
C PHE A 35 8.31 8.07 -1.56
N LEU A 36 7.88 9.05 -0.75
CA LEU A 36 8.10 9.05 0.69
C LEU A 36 7.46 7.83 1.36
N MET A 37 6.24 7.46 0.97
CA MET A 37 5.57 6.26 1.50
C MET A 37 6.28 4.97 1.10
N VAL A 38 6.85 4.89 -0.11
CA VAL A 38 7.70 3.77 -0.53
C VAL A 38 8.97 3.70 0.32
N LEU A 39 9.63 4.84 0.58
CA LEU A 39 10.78 4.89 1.48
C LEU A 39 10.42 4.42 2.90
N VAL A 40 9.29 4.88 3.43
CA VAL A 40 8.76 4.41 4.73
C VAL A 40 8.47 2.91 4.71
N SER A 41 7.92 2.39 3.61
CA SER A 41 7.64 0.97 3.45
C SER A 41 8.91 0.12 3.46
N VAL A 42 9.97 0.56 2.77
CA VAL A 42 11.22 -0.20 2.64
C VAL A 42 12.12 -0.04 3.87
N PHE A 43 12.29 1.19 4.34
CA PHE A 43 13.21 1.52 5.42
C PHE A 43 12.54 1.71 6.79
N GLY A 44 11.23 1.55 6.86
CA GLY A 44 10.45 1.78 8.09
C GLY A 44 10.91 0.90 9.26
N SER A 45 11.36 -0.33 9.00
CA SER A 45 11.92 -1.22 10.04
C SER A 45 13.15 -0.62 10.74
N LEU A 46 13.93 0.20 10.04
CA LEU A 46 15.09 0.91 10.59
C LEU A 46 14.69 2.17 11.37
N LEU A 47 13.62 2.83 10.93
CA LEU A 47 13.15 4.10 11.49
C LEU A 47 12.19 3.93 12.68
N ARG A 48 11.47 2.80 12.74
CA ARG A 48 10.47 2.51 13.77
C ARG A 48 11.09 2.44 15.16
N LEU A 49 10.34 2.88 16.15
CA LEU A 49 10.65 2.71 17.56
C LEU A 49 10.54 1.23 17.98
N ASP A 50 9.50 0.54 17.48
CA ASP A 50 9.29 -0.90 17.61
C ASP A 50 10.00 -1.63 16.46
N LYS A 51 11.05 -2.39 16.80
CA LYS A 51 11.88 -3.16 15.85
C LYS A 51 11.32 -4.55 15.56
N THR A 52 10.25 -4.97 16.21
CA THR A 52 9.63 -6.28 15.91
C THR A 52 9.10 -6.30 14.48
N GLU A 53 9.04 -7.48 13.87
CA GLU A 53 8.69 -7.65 12.44
C GLU A 53 7.40 -6.92 12.07
N ASN A 54 6.37 -7.04 12.90
CA ASN A 54 5.03 -6.47 12.66
C ASN A 54 4.71 -5.24 13.51
N ALA A 55 5.70 -4.57 14.12
CA ALA A 55 5.47 -3.50 15.09
C ALA A 55 4.43 -3.95 16.16
N ASN A 56 4.64 -5.11 16.76
CA ASN A 56 3.69 -5.76 17.65
C ASN A 56 4.26 -5.98 19.08
N ASP A 57 5.17 -5.11 19.51
CA ASP A 57 5.67 -5.10 20.90
C ASP A 57 4.56 -4.59 21.84
N GLN A 58 3.92 -5.51 22.53
CA GLN A 58 2.76 -5.25 23.39
C GLN A 58 3.18 -5.04 24.83
N LYS A 59 2.80 -3.88 25.40
CA LYS A 59 2.99 -3.55 26.82
C LYS A 59 1.68 -3.02 27.39
N LEU A 60 0.86 -3.91 27.94
CA LEU A 60 -0.48 -3.57 28.41
C LEU A 60 -0.49 -2.45 29.47
N SER A 61 0.56 -2.33 30.27
CA SER A 61 0.71 -1.21 31.23
C SER A 61 0.76 0.15 30.54
N LEU A 62 1.17 0.19 29.25
CA LEU A 62 1.23 1.40 28.44
C LEU A 62 -0.01 1.58 27.54
N ALA A 63 -1.10 0.83 27.78
CA ALA A 63 -2.29 0.94 26.95
C ALA A 63 -2.89 2.35 26.94
N LEU A 64 -3.22 2.86 25.73
CA LEU A 64 -3.90 4.14 25.53
C LEU A 64 -3.14 5.33 26.16
N CYS A 65 -1.83 5.37 26.06
CA CYS A 65 -1.05 6.56 26.41
C CYS A 65 -1.18 7.62 25.31
N LYS A 66 -1.30 8.90 25.72
CA LYS A 66 -1.50 10.03 24.80
C LYS A 66 -0.26 10.30 23.93
N PRO A 67 -0.42 10.98 22.77
CA PRO A 67 0.71 11.43 21.94
C PRO A 67 1.74 12.24 22.75
N GLY A 68 3.03 11.97 22.47
CA GLY A 68 4.14 12.61 23.18
C GLY A 68 4.51 12.00 24.54
N PHE A 69 3.81 10.93 24.96
CA PHE A 69 4.12 10.22 26.20
C PHE A 69 5.55 9.65 26.17
N SER A 70 6.22 9.76 27.30
CA SER A 70 7.57 9.22 27.50
C SER A 70 7.59 8.33 28.73
N VAL A 71 8.29 7.21 28.66
CA VAL A 71 8.45 6.26 29.77
C VAL A 71 9.91 5.86 29.89
N ASN A 72 10.39 5.77 31.14
CA ASN A 72 11.68 5.16 31.42
C ASN A 72 11.55 3.63 31.38
N TYR A 73 12.62 2.95 30.99
CA TYR A 73 12.62 1.50 30.91
C TYR A 73 14.00 0.93 31.21
N VAL A 74 14.02 -0.32 31.61
CA VAL A 74 15.20 -1.18 31.70
C VAL A 74 15.08 -2.32 30.73
N SER A 75 16.20 -2.77 30.14
CA SER A 75 16.23 -3.92 29.23
C SER A 75 17.04 -5.05 29.84
N LYS A 76 16.54 -6.28 29.79
CA LYS A 76 17.29 -7.46 30.21
C LYS A 76 18.36 -7.83 29.17
N LYS A 77 19.49 -8.31 29.64
CA LYS A 77 20.65 -8.64 28.80
C LYS A 77 20.47 -9.93 28.00
N PHE A 78 19.77 -10.90 28.58
CA PHE A 78 19.63 -12.25 28.03
C PHE A 78 18.34 -12.49 27.25
N GLU A 79 17.42 -11.51 27.22
CA GLU A 79 16.17 -11.59 26.48
C GLU A 79 16.18 -10.50 25.39
N GLU A 80 16.42 -10.92 24.13
CA GLU A 80 16.42 -9.99 23.00
C GLU A 80 15.05 -9.29 22.88
N ASN A 81 15.07 -7.96 22.92
CA ASN A 81 13.90 -7.08 22.82
C ASN A 81 12.97 -7.05 24.04
N GLU A 82 13.25 -7.72 25.16
CA GLU A 82 12.46 -7.54 26.36
C GLU A 82 12.92 -6.29 27.14
N TRP A 83 12.07 -5.30 27.13
CA TRP A 83 12.22 -4.07 27.93
C TRP A 83 11.03 -3.93 28.87
N ILE A 84 11.28 -3.42 30.06
CA ILE A 84 10.31 -3.31 31.14
C ILE A 84 10.09 -1.81 31.44
N PRO A 85 8.86 -1.27 31.22
CA PRO A 85 8.55 0.13 31.56
C PRO A 85 8.56 0.32 33.08
N ILE A 86 9.17 1.41 33.52
CA ILE A 86 9.34 1.74 34.93
C ILE A 86 8.89 3.18 35.23
N SER A 87 8.34 3.39 36.41
CA SER A 87 7.97 4.71 36.95
C SER A 87 9.14 5.38 37.65
N LYS A 88 9.84 4.63 38.50
CA LYS A 88 10.97 5.13 39.31
C LYS A 88 12.08 4.09 39.35
N SER A 89 13.29 4.58 39.60
CA SER A 89 14.46 3.72 39.77
C SER A 89 15.38 4.28 40.85
N GLU A 90 15.96 3.43 41.67
CA GLU A 90 16.91 3.75 42.73
C GLU A 90 18.05 2.72 42.72
N ALA A 91 19.28 3.18 42.60
CA ALA A 91 20.45 2.31 42.64
C ALA A 91 20.76 1.87 44.09
N ILE A 92 20.98 0.58 44.30
CA ILE A 92 21.31 -0.02 45.59
C ILE A 92 22.53 -0.93 45.38
N GLY A 93 23.72 -0.36 45.58
CA GLY A 93 24.98 -1.10 45.37
C GLY A 93 25.07 -1.68 43.95
N ASP A 94 25.22 -3.01 43.82
CA ASP A 94 25.27 -3.72 42.52
C ASP A 94 23.89 -4.09 41.95
N SER A 95 22.82 -3.51 42.51
CA SER A 95 21.44 -3.74 42.09
C SER A 95 20.70 -2.44 41.86
N ILE A 96 19.62 -2.49 41.09
CA ILE A 96 18.70 -1.39 40.91
C ILE A 96 17.30 -1.79 41.37
N ARG A 97 16.70 -1.01 42.23
CA ARG A 97 15.30 -1.13 42.61
C ARG A 97 14.47 -0.32 41.61
N VAL A 98 13.50 -0.92 40.98
CA VAL A 98 12.61 -0.26 40.02
C VAL A 98 11.15 -0.45 40.43
N GLU A 99 10.35 0.58 40.28
CA GLU A 99 8.90 0.53 40.39
C GLU A 99 8.36 0.35 38.98
N LEU A 100 7.66 -0.74 38.72
CA LEU A 100 7.07 -1.01 37.40
C LEU A 100 6.08 0.10 37.04
N PHE A 101 6.01 0.45 35.76
CA PHE A 101 5.07 1.45 35.32
C PHE A 101 3.64 0.92 35.34
N GLU A 102 2.78 1.57 36.12
CA GLU A 102 1.33 1.42 36.08
C GLU A 102 0.68 2.77 35.89
N LYS A 103 -0.33 2.84 35.01
CA LYS A 103 -0.99 4.10 34.61
C LYS A 103 -1.65 4.84 35.79
N ASN A 104 -2.11 4.08 36.77
CA ASN A 104 -2.77 4.61 37.96
C ASN A 104 -1.82 4.81 39.16
N GLY A 105 -0.52 4.56 38.97
CA GLY A 105 0.48 4.57 40.04
C GLY A 105 0.44 3.29 40.90
N GLY A 106 1.45 3.11 41.75
CA GLY A 106 1.51 1.98 42.67
C GLY A 106 1.96 0.66 42.06
N GLY A 107 2.80 0.73 41.03
CA GLY A 107 3.38 -0.45 40.39
C GLY A 107 4.23 -1.28 41.34
N GLU A 108 4.32 -2.57 41.09
CA GLU A 108 5.14 -3.51 41.87
C GLU A 108 6.62 -3.08 41.86
N THR A 109 7.27 -3.20 43.02
CA THR A 109 8.70 -2.93 43.14
C THR A 109 9.50 -4.19 42.92
N VAL A 110 10.41 -4.16 41.95
CA VAL A 110 11.27 -5.29 41.59
C VAL A 110 12.74 -4.85 41.71
N ILE A 111 13.61 -5.77 42.13
CA ILE A 111 15.05 -5.53 42.22
C ILE A 111 15.73 -6.36 41.15
N PHE A 112 16.56 -5.72 40.31
CA PHE A 112 17.40 -6.38 39.30
C PHE A 112 18.87 -6.20 39.64
N ALA A 113 19.69 -7.22 39.41
CA ALA A 113 21.14 -7.05 39.45
C ALA A 113 21.59 -6.24 38.22
N LEU A 114 22.51 -5.32 38.38
CA LEU A 114 23.04 -4.49 37.29
C LEU A 114 23.74 -5.34 36.20
N SER A 115 24.25 -6.53 36.59
CA SER A 115 24.84 -7.52 35.65
C SER A 115 23.84 -8.04 34.61
N ASP A 116 22.56 -8.12 34.97
CA ASP A 116 21.48 -8.72 34.19
C ASP A 116 20.81 -7.75 33.24
N LEU A 117 21.14 -6.46 33.40
CA LEU A 117 20.57 -5.37 32.63
C LEU A 117 21.54 -4.90 31.52
N LYS A 118 20.96 -4.53 30.40
CA LYS A 118 21.67 -3.97 29.25
C LYS A 118 21.95 -2.50 29.49
N LYS A 119 23.20 -2.06 29.29
CA LYS A 119 23.57 -0.65 29.32
C LYS A 119 23.39 -0.04 27.93
N ASP A 120 22.94 1.21 27.89
CA ASP A 120 22.83 1.98 26.65
C ASP A 120 24.21 2.43 26.15
N SER A 121 24.24 3.21 25.04
CA SER A 121 25.47 3.77 24.47
C SER A 121 26.20 4.75 25.39
N LYS A 122 25.54 5.25 26.45
CA LYS A 122 26.10 6.15 27.46
C LYS A 122 26.55 5.42 28.74
N GLY A 123 26.32 4.11 28.78
CA GLY A 123 26.62 3.28 29.97
C GLY A 123 25.51 3.29 31.02
N GLU A 124 24.36 3.92 30.75
CA GLU A 124 23.21 3.98 31.64
C GLU A 124 22.36 2.71 31.50
N VAL A 125 21.80 2.25 32.61
CA VAL A 125 20.93 1.07 32.68
C VAL A 125 19.47 1.44 32.43
N VAL A 126 19.12 2.69 32.75
CA VAL A 126 17.79 3.24 32.55
C VAL A 126 17.80 4.08 31.28
N SER A 127 16.97 3.73 30.33
CA SER A 127 16.80 4.48 29.09
C SER A 127 15.37 5.03 29.00
N GLN A 128 15.14 6.02 28.12
CA GLN A 128 13.84 6.62 27.90
C GLN A 128 13.32 6.33 26.50
N LYS A 129 12.04 6.00 26.41
CA LYS A 129 11.30 5.77 25.16
C LYS A 129 10.18 6.78 25.02
N LYS A 130 10.12 7.50 23.87
CA LYS A 130 9.10 8.50 23.61
C LYS A 130 8.14 8.03 22.50
N PHE A 131 6.87 7.93 22.83
CA PHE A 131 5.80 7.54 21.91
C PHE A 131 5.19 8.79 21.26
N TRP A 132 5.65 9.12 20.06
CA TRP A 132 5.27 10.36 19.37
C TRP A 132 3.77 10.49 19.13
N LEU A 133 3.14 9.39 18.69
CA LEU A 133 1.69 9.30 18.44
C LEU A 133 0.97 8.51 19.54
N GLY A 134 1.62 8.30 20.68
CA GLY A 134 1.06 7.51 21.77
C GLY A 134 1.01 6.01 21.48
N THR A 135 0.20 5.31 22.26
CA THR A 135 0.05 3.85 22.18
C THR A 135 -1.40 3.45 21.96
N ASP A 136 -1.60 2.28 21.37
CA ASP A 136 -2.93 1.70 21.18
C ASP A 136 -3.43 0.95 22.42
N LYS A 137 -4.57 0.27 22.30
CA LYS A 137 -5.19 -0.49 23.41
C LYS A 137 -4.35 -1.66 23.94
N TYR A 138 -3.35 -2.08 23.19
CA TYR A 138 -2.41 -3.13 23.60
C TYR A 138 -1.06 -2.56 24.05
N GLY A 139 -0.94 -1.23 24.12
CA GLY A 139 0.31 -0.55 24.47
C GLY A 139 1.38 -0.57 23.37
N ARG A 140 0.98 -0.86 22.11
CA ARG A 140 1.89 -0.84 20.95
C ARG A 140 2.08 0.59 20.43
N ASP A 141 3.27 0.88 19.91
CA ASP A 141 3.57 2.19 19.33
C ASP A 141 2.76 2.47 18.05
N VAL A 142 1.90 3.48 18.10
CA VAL A 142 1.01 3.86 16.99
C VAL A 142 1.78 4.28 15.75
N LEU A 143 2.88 5.05 15.91
CA LEU A 143 3.70 5.50 14.77
C LEU A 143 4.36 4.33 14.06
N SER A 144 4.96 3.39 14.82
CA SER A 144 5.56 2.18 14.25
C SER A 144 4.54 1.33 13.48
N ARG A 145 3.32 1.22 14.00
CA ARG A 145 2.23 0.50 13.33
C ARG A 145 1.74 1.20 12.07
N LEU A 146 1.66 2.54 12.07
CA LEU A 146 1.32 3.31 10.86
C LEU A 146 2.37 3.11 9.75
N MET A 147 3.65 3.14 10.12
CA MET A 147 4.75 2.89 9.17
C MET A 147 4.71 1.46 8.61
N ALA A 148 4.47 0.46 9.47
CA ALA A 148 4.35 -0.93 9.04
C ALA A 148 3.10 -1.15 8.17
N GLY A 149 1.98 -0.50 8.49
CA GLY A 149 0.75 -0.54 7.69
C GLY A 149 0.91 0.05 6.29
N ALA A 150 1.80 1.04 6.12
CA ALA A 150 2.14 1.57 4.79
C ALA A 150 2.69 0.49 3.85
N SER A 151 3.56 -0.39 4.37
CA SER A 151 4.12 -1.51 3.59
C SER A 151 3.04 -2.47 3.11
N VAL A 152 2.08 -2.77 3.98
CA VAL A 152 0.93 -3.63 3.65
C VAL A 152 0.09 -3.02 2.55
N SER A 153 -0.35 -1.76 2.70
CA SER A 153 -1.21 -1.09 1.73
C SER A 153 -0.55 -0.92 0.36
N LEU A 154 0.75 -0.56 0.31
CA LEU A 154 1.50 -0.47 -0.94
C LEU A 154 1.67 -1.83 -1.61
N LEU A 155 1.95 -2.88 -0.84
CA LEU A 155 2.13 -4.23 -1.36
C LEU A 155 0.83 -4.77 -1.97
N VAL A 156 -0.31 -4.56 -1.27
CA VAL A 156 -1.65 -4.92 -1.79
C VAL A 156 -1.91 -4.24 -3.12
N GLY A 157 -1.77 -2.92 -3.16
CA GLY A 157 -1.99 -2.15 -4.38
C GLY A 157 -1.12 -2.65 -5.53
N THR A 158 0.18 -2.86 -5.28
CA THR A 158 1.13 -3.33 -6.30
C THR A 158 0.74 -4.70 -6.86
N ILE A 159 0.52 -5.69 -6.00
CA ILE A 159 0.22 -7.06 -6.44
C ILE A 159 -1.14 -7.12 -7.13
N ALA A 160 -2.17 -6.46 -6.56
CA ALA A 160 -3.50 -6.44 -7.17
C ALA A 160 -3.49 -5.79 -8.56
N VAL A 161 -2.81 -4.65 -8.72
CA VAL A 161 -2.70 -3.97 -10.01
C VAL A 161 -1.91 -4.82 -11.01
N LEU A 162 -0.80 -5.45 -10.61
CA LEU A 162 -0.04 -6.32 -11.50
C LEU A 162 -0.89 -7.50 -12.02
N ILE A 163 -1.65 -8.16 -11.14
CA ILE A 163 -2.56 -9.26 -11.55
C ILE A 163 -3.63 -8.72 -12.49
N SER A 164 -4.26 -7.59 -12.14
CA SER A 164 -5.33 -7.00 -12.97
C SER A 164 -4.83 -6.57 -14.34
N LEU A 165 -3.62 -6.02 -14.42
CA LEU A 165 -2.99 -5.63 -15.68
C LEU A 165 -2.64 -6.86 -16.54
N LEU A 166 -2.02 -7.88 -15.95
CA LEU A 166 -1.64 -9.09 -16.66
C LEU A 166 -2.84 -9.75 -17.32
N LEU A 167 -3.91 -9.96 -16.56
CA LEU A 167 -5.14 -10.58 -17.06
C LEU A 167 -5.92 -9.63 -17.98
N GLY A 168 -6.13 -8.40 -17.53
CA GLY A 168 -6.98 -7.44 -18.24
C GLY A 168 -6.40 -6.99 -19.57
N VAL A 169 -5.10 -6.70 -19.63
CA VAL A 169 -4.45 -6.32 -20.89
C VAL A 169 -4.43 -7.49 -21.86
N THR A 170 -4.06 -8.69 -21.39
CA THR A 170 -4.01 -9.87 -22.26
C THR A 170 -5.38 -10.20 -22.86
N LEU A 171 -6.40 -10.31 -22.01
CA LEU A 171 -7.76 -10.62 -22.47
C LEU A 171 -8.37 -9.50 -23.31
N GLY A 172 -8.13 -8.24 -22.93
CA GLY A 172 -8.58 -7.07 -23.70
C GLY A 172 -7.94 -6.97 -25.08
N LEU A 173 -6.63 -7.26 -25.20
CA LEU A 173 -5.93 -7.34 -26.48
C LEU A 173 -6.52 -8.43 -27.36
N TRP A 174 -6.76 -9.62 -26.83
CA TRP A 174 -7.33 -10.72 -27.60
C TRP A 174 -8.75 -10.42 -28.06
N ALA A 175 -9.62 -9.96 -27.16
CA ALA A 175 -10.99 -9.61 -27.50
C ALA A 175 -11.05 -8.54 -28.60
N GLY A 176 -10.31 -7.44 -28.43
CA GLY A 176 -10.30 -6.33 -29.38
C GLY A 176 -9.66 -6.68 -30.72
N TYR A 177 -8.59 -7.48 -30.74
CA TYR A 177 -7.88 -7.81 -31.97
C TYR A 177 -8.55 -8.91 -32.79
N PHE A 178 -8.91 -10.05 -32.19
CA PHE A 178 -9.45 -11.17 -32.92
C PHE A 178 -10.92 -11.02 -33.28
N LYS A 179 -11.71 -10.24 -32.49
CA LYS A 179 -13.17 -10.09 -32.71
C LYS A 179 -13.91 -11.45 -32.70
N GLY A 180 -15.10 -11.47 -33.26
CA GLY A 180 -15.89 -12.70 -33.44
C GLY A 180 -16.14 -13.47 -32.16
N TRP A 181 -15.98 -14.80 -32.19
CA TRP A 181 -16.25 -15.65 -31.04
C TRP A 181 -15.32 -15.39 -29.82
N VAL A 182 -14.04 -15.04 -30.08
CA VAL A 182 -13.07 -14.71 -29.01
C VAL A 182 -13.56 -13.50 -28.20
N ASP A 183 -13.98 -12.47 -28.92
CA ASP A 183 -14.56 -11.29 -28.32
C ASP A 183 -15.88 -11.59 -27.59
N ALA A 184 -16.76 -12.38 -28.19
CA ALA A 184 -18.03 -12.75 -27.58
C ALA A 184 -17.84 -13.49 -26.25
N VAL A 185 -16.94 -14.45 -26.19
CA VAL A 185 -16.64 -15.24 -24.99
C VAL A 185 -16.01 -14.37 -23.90
N ILE A 186 -14.97 -13.59 -24.24
CA ILE A 186 -14.30 -12.73 -23.24
C ILE A 186 -15.26 -11.65 -22.73
N SER A 187 -16.04 -11.03 -23.63
CA SER A 187 -17.03 -10.01 -23.25
C SER A 187 -18.16 -10.60 -22.38
N TYR A 188 -18.55 -11.85 -22.59
CA TYR A 188 -19.50 -12.55 -21.73
C TYR A 188 -18.95 -12.66 -20.31
N PHE A 189 -17.70 -13.12 -20.11
CA PHE A 189 -17.09 -13.20 -18.80
C PHE A 189 -16.91 -11.83 -18.14
N ILE A 190 -16.53 -10.80 -18.93
CA ILE A 190 -16.48 -9.42 -18.44
C ILE A 190 -17.85 -8.99 -17.88
N GLN A 191 -18.95 -9.26 -18.61
CA GLN A 191 -20.30 -8.87 -18.17
C GLN A 191 -20.75 -9.65 -16.94
N VAL A 192 -20.47 -10.96 -16.87
CA VAL A 192 -20.82 -11.78 -15.69
C VAL A 192 -20.12 -11.26 -14.43
N VAL A 193 -18.82 -11.05 -14.51
CA VAL A 193 -18.04 -10.55 -13.37
C VAL A 193 -18.47 -9.12 -12.98
N TRP A 194 -18.75 -8.29 -13.98
CA TRP A 194 -19.12 -6.88 -13.76
C TRP A 194 -20.54 -6.71 -13.20
N ALA A 195 -21.41 -7.69 -13.42
CA ALA A 195 -22.77 -7.69 -12.84
C ALA A 195 -22.75 -7.91 -11.32
N ILE A 196 -21.68 -8.45 -10.77
CA ILE A 196 -21.52 -8.70 -9.32
C ILE A 196 -20.86 -7.49 -8.66
N PRO A 197 -21.44 -6.93 -7.57
CA PRO A 197 -20.77 -5.88 -6.82
C PRO A 197 -19.36 -6.31 -6.40
N THR A 198 -18.35 -5.53 -6.79
CA THR A 198 -16.93 -5.91 -6.66
C THR A 198 -16.56 -6.32 -5.23
N LEU A 199 -17.03 -5.58 -4.21
CA LEU A 199 -16.75 -5.92 -2.82
C LEU A 199 -17.29 -7.31 -2.43
N LEU A 200 -18.52 -7.64 -2.88
CA LEU A 200 -19.12 -8.95 -2.62
C LEU A 200 -18.36 -10.07 -3.32
N LEU A 201 -17.91 -9.85 -4.54
CA LEU A 201 -17.10 -10.81 -5.29
C LEU A 201 -15.76 -11.07 -4.61
N VAL A 202 -15.05 -10.01 -4.17
CA VAL A 202 -13.80 -10.15 -3.42
C VAL A 202 -14.03 -10.92 -2.12
N MET A 203 -15.11 -10.60 -1.38
CA MET A 203 -15.47 -11.33 -0.15
C MET A 203 -15.73 -12.82 -0.44
N ALA A 204 -16.48 -13.13 -1.49
CA ALA A 204 -16.76 -14.51 -1.88
C ALA A 204 -15.47 -15.27 -2.22
N ILE A 205 -14.54 -14.65 -2.94
CA ILE A 205 -13.22 -15.22 -3.24
C ILE A 205 -12.42 -15.43 -1.95
N CYS A 206 -12.40 -14.45 -1.04
CA CYS A 206 -11.72 -14.58 0.24
C CYS A 206 -12.30 -15.73 1.09
N PHE A 207 -13.61 -15.92 1.11
CA PHE A 207 -14.23 -17.05 1.80
C PHE A 207 -13.90 -18.39 1.15
N ALA A 208 -13.86 -18.46 -0.17
CA ALA A 208 -13.52 -19.69 -0.89
C ALA A 208 -12.06 -20.12 -0.67
N PHE A 209 -11.12 -19.17 -0.68
CA PHE A 209 -9.69 -19.46 -0.47
C PHE A 209 -9.26 -19.44 1.00
N GLY A 210 -10.15 -19.04 1.92
CA GLY A 210 -9.89 -18.83 3.33
C GLY A 210 -9.22 -17.48 3.61
N THR A 211 -9.07 -17.15 4.91
CA THR A 211 -8.43 -15.91 5.37
C THR A 211 -6.90 -15.98 5.21
N GLY A 212 -6.29 -14.84 4.91
CA GLY A 212 -4.83 -14.75 4.84
C GLY A 212 -4.38 -13.54 4.02
N PHE A 213 -3.29 -12.93 4.46
CA PHE A 213 -2.75 -11.69 3.95
C PHE A 213 -2.61 -11.66 2.41
N TRP A 214 -1.89 -12.63 1.84
CA TRP A 214 -1.65 -12.67 0.40
C TRP A 214 -2.89 -13.02 -0.45
N LYS A 215 -3.87 -13.72 0.14
CA LYS A 215 -5.10 -14.13 -0.56
C LYS A 215 -5.98 -12.92 -0.91
N VAL A 216 -5.98 -11.91 -0.06
CA VAL A 216 -6.69 -10.65 -0.33
C VAL A 216 -6.12 -9.96 -1.58
N PHE A 217 -4.81 -9.96 -1.76
CA PHE A 217 -4.17 -9.34 -2.94
C PHE A 217 -4.59 -10.02 -4.23
N VAL A 218 -4.58 -11.36 -4.20
CA VAL A 218 -5.03 -12.17 -5.34
C VAL A 218 -6.51 -11.96 -5.61
N ALA A 219 -7.35 -11.96 -4.56
CA ALA A 219 -8.78 -11.75 -4.70
C ALA A 219 -9.11 -10.38 -5.30
N VAL A 220 -8.48 -9.31 -4.81
CA VAL A 220 -8.64 -7.96 -5.36
C VAL A 220 -8.15 -7.89 -6.81
N GLY A 221 -6.97 -8.43 -7.11
CA GLY A 221 -6.42 -8.45 -8.47
C GLY A 221 -7.30 -9.23 -9.47
N LEU A 222 -7.85 -10.38 -9.02
CA LEU A 222 -8.77 -11.21 -9.80
C LEU A 222 -10.16 -10.58 -10.01
N THR A 223 -10.50 -9.53 -9.35
CA THR A 223 -11.75 -8.81 -9.60
C THR A 223 -11.56 -7.55 -10.44
N MET A 224 -10.38 -6.91 -10.35
CA MET A 224 -10.10 -5.64 -11.02
C MET A 224 -9.69 -5.78 -12.50
N TRP A 225 -9.40 -6.99 -12.99
CA TRP A 225 -9.00 -7.22 -14.39
C TRP A 225 -10.07 -6.81 -15.40
N VAL A 226 -11.35 -6.87 -15.02
CA VAL A 226 -12.49 -6.60 -15.88
C VAL A 226 -12.49 -5.19 -16.45
N GLU A 227 -12.22 -4.19 -15.62
CA GLU A 227 -12.14 -2.80 -16.04
C GLU A 227 -10.97 -2.58 -17.00
N VAL A 228 -9.80 -3.17 -16.69
CA VAL A 228 -8.61 -3.12 -17.53
C VAL A 228 -8.90 -3.78 -18.89
N ALA A 229 -9.52 -4.96 -18.89
CA ALA A 229 -9.86 -5.68 -20.11
C ALA A 229 -10.82 -4.87 -21.01
N ARG A 230 -11.84 -4.26 -20.41
CA ARG A 230 -12.83 -3.46 -21.14
C ARG A 230 -12.20 -2.22 -21.80
N ILE A 231 -11.36 -1.50 -21.06
CA ILE A 231 -10.68 -0.31 -21.61
C ILE A 231 -9.67 -0.74 -22.67
N THR A 232 -8.86 -1.75 -22.42
CA THR A 232 -7.90 -2.27 -23.40
C THR A 232 -8.61 -2.73 -24.67
N ARG A 233 -9.69 -3.50 -24.55
CA ARG A 233 -10.51 -3.92 -25.70
C ARG A 233 -11.03 -2.73 -26.51
N GLY A 234 -11.59 -1.71 -25.83
CA GLY A 234 -12.10 -0.51 -26.48
C GLY A 234 -11.03 0.23 -27.30
N GLN A 235 -9.84 0.41 -26.73
CA GLN A 235 -8.69 1.02 -27.41
C GLN A 235 -8.22 0.18 -28.61
N VAL A 236 -8.12 -1.13 -28.44
CA VAL A 236 -7.67 -2.04 -29.51
C VAL A 236 -8.63 -2.03 -30.69
N LEU A 237 -9.94 -1.99 -30.45
CA LEU A 237 -10.94 -1.90 -31.53
C LEU A 237 -10.72 -0.66 -32.41
N GLY A 238 -10.44 0.50 -31.81
CA GLY A 238 -10.15 1.72 -32.56
C GLY A 238 -8.80 1.71 -33.29
N ILE A 239 -7.77 1.11 -32.66
CA ILE A 239 -6.43 1.05 -33.27
C ILE A 239 -6.39 0.06 -34.44
N ARG A 240 -7.09 -1.07 -34.32
CA ARG A 240 -7.12 -2.12 -35.35
C ARG A 240 -7.64 -1.63 -36.70
N GLU A 241 -8.49 -0.60 -36.71
CA GLU A 241 -9.11 -0.02 -37.93
C GLU A 241 -8.23 1.03 -38.61
N LYS A 242 -7.04 1.31 -38.07
CA LYS A 242 -6.12 2.29 -38.66
C LYS A 242 -5.37 1.71 -39.85
N GLU A 243 -5.14 2.53 -40.90
CA GLU A 243 -4.51 2.17 -42.15
C GLU A 243 -3.15 1.47 -41.99
N TYR A 244 -2.32 1.92 -41.05
CA TYR A 244 -1.01 1.30 -40.81
C TYR A 244 -1.09 -0.15 -40.30
N ILE A 245 -2.19 -0.52 -39.60
CA ILE A 245 -2.45 -1.89 -39.17
C ILE A 245 -2.88 -2.74 -40.35
N GLU A 246 -3.68 -2.22 -41.26
CA GLU A 246 -4.06 -2.91 -42.51
C GLU A 246 -2.84 -3.11 -43.41
N ALA A 247 -2.00 -2.10 -43.57
CA ALA A 247 -0.74 -2.21 -44.27
C ALA A 247 0.18 -3.30 -43.67
N ALA A 248 0.28 -3.34 -42.32
CA ALA A 248 1.07 -4.37 -41.63
C ALA A 248 0.54 -5.79 -41.90
N LYS A 249 -0.78 -5.98 -42.00
CA LYS A 249 -1.39 -7.28 -42.38
C LYS A 249 -1.12 -7.61 -43.84
N ALA A 250 -1.25 -6.63 -44.75
CA ALA A 250 -1.03 -6.82 -46.18
C ALA A 250 0.41 -7.28 -46.51
N ILE A 251 1.39 -6.82 -45.74
CA ILE A 251 2.81 -7.23 -45.87
C ILE A 251 3.06 -8.63 -45.24
N GLY A 252 2.03 -9.29 -44.68
CA GLY A 252 2.13 -10.65 -44.14
C GLY A 252 2.68 -10.72 -42.69
N ASN A 253 2.64 -9.66 -41.90
CA ASN A 253 3.02 -9.76 -40.50
C ASN A 253 2.07 -10.67 -39.73
N SER A 254 2.62 -11.51 -38.85
CA SER A 254 1.83 -12.35 -37.94
C SER A 254 1.02 -11.53 -36.95
N SER A 255 -0.17 -12.03 -36.56
CA SER A 255 -1.03 -11.36 -35.56
C SER A 255 -0.29 -11.02 -34.25
N SER A 256 0.56 -11.93 -33.76
CA SER A 256 1.37 -11.68 -32.57
C SER A 256 2.31 -10.48 -32.75
N ARG A 257 2.99 -10.41 -33.93
CA ARG A 257 3.88 -9.26 -34.21
C ARG A 257 3.10 -7.94 -34.26
N ILE A 258 1.91 -7.95 -34.87
CA ILE A 258 1.06 -6.77 -34.94
C ILE A 258 0.60 -6.35 -33.55
N ILE A 259 0.13 -7.29 -32.74
CA ILE A 259 -0.33 -7.01 -31.36
C ILE A 259 0.80 -6.40 -30.52
N PHE A 260 1.96 -7.06 -30.43
CA PHE A 260 3.02 -6.62 -29.51
C PHE A 260 3.81 -5.40 -30.03
N ARG A 261 3.93 -5.21 -31.35
CA ARG A 261 4.77 -4.15 -31.93
C ARG A 261 3.99 -2.92 -32.37
N HIS A 262 2.70 -3.07 -32.69
CA HIS A 262 1.90 -1.97 -33.21
C HIS A 262 0.69 -1.63 -32.34
N VAL A 263 -0.01 -2.61 -31.78
CA VAL A 263 -1.22 -2.36 -30.98
C VAL A 263 -0.88 -2.04 -29.53
N LEU A 264 -0.16 -2.93 -28.84
CA LEU A 264 0.14 -2.78 -27.40
C LEU A 264 0.82 -1.45 -27.07
N PRO A 265 1.85 -0.97 -27.79
CA PRO A 265 2.47 0.32 -27.44
C PRO A 265 1.50 1.50 -27.51
N ASN A 266 0.54 1.46 -28.42
CA ASN A 266 -0.46 2.51 -28.60
C ASN A 266 -1.60 2.49 -27.57
N VAL A 267 -1.81 1.37 -26.86
CA VAL A 267 -2.81 1.28 -25.80
C VAL A 267 -2.20 1.47 -24.42
N LEU A 268 -0.87 1.57 -24.28
CA LEU A 268 -0.21 1.70 -22.97
C LEU A 268 -0.59 2.99 -22.24
N SER A 269 -0.72 4.12 -22.93
CA SER A 269 -1.05 5.42 -22.30
C SER A 269 -2.32 5.36 -21.44
N PRO A 270 -3.49 4.97 -21.96
CA PRO A 270 -4.70 4.85 -21.17
C PRO A 270 -4.61 3.75 -20.08
N ILE A 271 -3.84 2.68 -20.32
CA ILE A 271 -3.63 1.62 -19.33
C ILE A 271 -2.81 2.13 -18.15
N ILE A 272 -1.74 2.89 -18.38
CA ILE A 272 -0.91 3.49 -17.33
C ILE A 272 -1.74 4.44 -16.45
N VAL A 273 -2.54 5.31 -17.06
CA VAL A 273 -3.42 6.22 -16.34
C VAL A 273 -4.41 5.45 -15.47
N MET A 274 -5.03 4.41 -16.03
CA MET A 274 -5.97 3.56 -15.30
C MET A 274 -5.30 2.80 -14.16
N SER A 275 -4.06 2.38 -14.32
CA SER A 275 -3.31 1.67 -13.29
C SER A 275 -3.18 2.49 -12.00
N ALA A 276 -3.01 3.81 -12.10
CA ALA A 276 -2.96 4.68 -10.94
C ALA A 276 -4.32 4.74 -10.21
N ALA A 277 -5.43 4.81 -10.94
CA ALA A 277 -6.78 4.76 -10.37
C ALA A 277 -7.07 3.40 -9.73
N ASN A 278 -6.67 2.30 -10.39
CA ASN A 278 -6.80 0.95 -9.84
C ASN A 278 -5.98 0.76 -8.58
N PHE A 279 -4.80 1.37 -8.50
CA PHE A 279 -3.99 1.33 -7.28
C PHE A 279 -4.72 1.98 -6.09
N ALA A 280 -5.30 3.16 -6.31
CA ALA A 280 -6.12 3.83 -5.31
C ALA A 280 -7.33 2.98 -4.88
N SER A 281 -8.02 2.37 -5.83
CA SER A 281 -9.16 1.47 -5.58
C SER A 281 -8.76 0.22 -4.81
N ALA A 282 -7.60 -0.38 -5.12
CA ALA A 282 -7.08 -1.56 -4.43
C ALA A 282 -6.77 -1.28 -2.96
N ILE A 283 -6.19 -0.09 -2.65
CA ILE A 283 -5.93 0.33 -1.27
C ILE A 283 -7.25 0.49 -0.49
N LEU A 284 -8.25 1.14 -1.09
CA LEU A 284 -9.57 1.32 -0.46
C LEU A 284 -10.26 -0.03 -0.23
N MET A 285 -10.16 -0.94 -1.19
CA MET A 285 -10.73 -2.28 -1.09
C MET A 285 -10.08 -3.09 0.03
N GLU A 286 -8.73 -3.06 0.11
CA GLU A 286 -8.00 -3.70 1.21
C GLU A 286 -8.41 -3.12 2.56
N ALA A 287 -8.43 -1.79 2.69
CA ALA A 287 -8.81 -1.15 3.94
C ALA A 287 -10.25 -1.53 4.37
N GLY A 288 -11.19 -1.59 3.43
CA GLY A 288 -12.55 -2.05 3.66
C GLY A 288 -12.63 -3.51 4.11
N LEU A 289 -11.90 -4.41 3.42
CA LEU A 289 -11.84 -5.83 3.78
C LEU A 289 -11.17 -6.05 5.14
N SER A 290 -10.10 -5.34 5.42
CA SER A 290 -9.41 -5.38 6.71
C SER A 290 -10.31 -4.86 7.84
N PHE A 291 -11.06 -3.79 7.59
CA PHE A 291 -12.07 -3.30 8.53
C PHE A 291 -13.17 -4.33 8.80
N LEU A 292 -13.62 -5.06 7.78
CA LEU A 292 -14.59 -6.16 7.91
C LEU A 292 -13.98 -7.44 8.53
N GLY A 293 -12.65 -7.47 8.74
CA GLY A 293 -11.95 -8.62 9.33
C GLY A 293 -11.54 -9.71 8.34
N LEU A 294 -11.68 -9.45 7.05
CA LEU A 294 -11.28 -10.38 5.99
C LEU A 294 -9.88 -10.10 5.44
N GLY A 295 -9.29 -8.95 5.80
CA GLY A 295 -7.98 -8.51 5.35
C GLY A 295 -6.80 -9.13 6.10
N ALA A 296 -5.76 -8.34 6.32
CA ALA A 296 -4.58 -8.74 7.07
C ALA A 296 -4.97 -9.20 8.48
N GLN A 297 -4.47 -10.37 8.89
CA GLN A 297 -4.73 -10.91 10.23
C GLN A 297 -3.65 -10.47 11.22
N ILE A 298 -4.00 -10.41 12.51
CA ILE A 298 -3.02 -10.20 13.59
C ILE A 298 -1.91 -11.27 13.48
N PRO A 299 -0.62 -10.91 13.60
CA PRO A 299 -0.10 -9.62 14.10
C PRO A 299 0.14 -8.55 13.03
N THR A 300 -0.06 -8.83 11.73
CA THR A 300 0.28 -7.93 10.63
C THR A 300 -0.56 -6.65 10.69
N PRO A 301 0.06 -5.47 10.82
CA PRO A 301 -0.68 -4.22 10.84
C PRO A 301 -1.13 -3.84 9.43
N SER A 302 -2.40 -3.45 9.27
CA SER A 302 -2.88 -2.69 8.12
C SER A 302 -3.66 -1.47 8.61
N TRP A 303 -3.72 -0.43 7.81
CA TRP A 303 -4.46 0.77 8.22
C TRP A 303 -5.95 0.48 8.43
N GLY A 304 -6.54 -0.42 7.62
CA GLY A 304 -7.93 -0.86 7.80
C GLY A 304 -8.15 -1.58 9.14
N ASN A 305 -7.24 -2.47 9.53
CA ASN A 305 -7.28 -3.12 10.84
C ASN A 305 -7.09 -2.14 11.99
N MET A 306 -6.19 -1.16 11.84
CA MET A 306 -6.00 -0.12 12.87
C MET A 306 -7.28 0.68 13.10
N ILE A 307 -8.02 1.03 12.03
CA ILE A 307 -9.34 1.67 12.15
C ILE A 307 -10.31 0.75 12.88
N ARG A 308 -10.40 -0.52 12.47
CA ARG A 308 -11.27 -1.52 13.10
C ARG A 308 -10.97 -1.71 14.59
N GLU A 309 -9.68 -1.80 14.97
CA GLU A 309 -9.27 -1.97 16.37
C GLU A 309 -9.59 -0.74 17.23
N SER A 310 -9.72 0.43 16.60
CA SER A 310 -9.83 1.73 17.26
C SER A 310 -11.18 2.44 17.07
N TYR A 311 -12.11 1.88 16.28
CA TYR A 311 -13.36 2.59 15.96
C TYR A 311 -14.21 2.91 17.20
N SER A 312 -14.16 2.07 18.24
CA SER A 312 -14.87 2.30 19.50
C SER A 312 -14.38 3.52 20.28
N TYR A 313 -13.19 4.04 19.94
CA TYR A 313 -12.62 5.24 20.56
C TYR A 313 -12.96 6.53 19.83
N LEU A 314 -13.74 6.50 18.74
CA LEU A 314 -14.09 7.69 17.95
C LEU A 314 -14.84 8.76 18.73
N THR A 315 -15.58 8.36 19.79
CA THR A 315 -16.34 9.27 20.68
C THR A 315 -15.56 9.64 21.94
N THR A 316 -14.29 9.30 22.01
CA THR A 316 -13.44 9.54 23.17
C THR A 316 -12.27 10.46 22.83
N ASP A 317 -11.49 10.87 23.85
CA ASP A 317 -10.23 11.62 23.65
C ASP A 317 -9.18 10.86 22.81
N MET A 318 -9.41 9.58 22.50
CA MET A 318 -8.51 8.72 21.73
C MET A 318 -8.96 8.53 20.27
N ALA A 319 -9.87 9.37 19.78
CA ALA A 319 -10.38 9.31 18.40
C ALA A 319 -9.26 9.33 17.34
N TYR A 320 -8.13 9.98 17.62
CA TYR A 320 -6.97 10.05 16.74
C TYR A 320 -6.43 8.65 16.34
N LEU A 321 -6.62 7.62 17.17
CA LEU A 321 -6.19 6.24 16.87
C LEU A 321 -6.89 5.67 15.63
N ALA A 322 -8.13 6.08 15.35
CA ALA A 322 -8.87 5.72 14.15
C ALA A 322 -8.67 6.74 13.03
N PHE A 323 -8.57 8.03 13.35
CA PHE A 323 -8.39 9.08 12.35
C PHE A 323 -7.04 9.01 11.63
N LEU A 324 -5.93 8.76 12.35
CA LEU A 324 -4.59 8.75 11.76
C LEU A 324 -4.45 7.75 10.60
N PRO A 325 -4.80 6.45 10.75
CA PRO A 325 -4.74 5.52 9.63
C PRO A 325 -5.72 5.90 8.51
N GLY A 326 -6.90 6.46 8.82
CA GLY A 326 -7.82 6.99 7.82
C GLY A 326 -7.24 8.12 6.99
N VAL A 327 -6.54 9.06 7.62
CA VAL A 327 -5.82 10.14 6.93
C VAL A 327 -4.69 9.58 6.06
N CYS A 328 -3.96 8.57 6.53
CA CYS A 328 -2.92 7.92 5.72
C CYS A 328 -3.51 7.29 4.45
N ILE A 329 -4.63 6.57 4.55
CA ILE A 329 -5.35 6.01 3.40
C ILE A 329 -5.77 7.14 2.45
N MET A 330 -6.43 8.16 2.98
CA MET A 330 -6.90 9.30 2.19
C MET A 330 -5.76 9.97 1.40
N LEU A 331 -4.66 10.29 2.06
CA LEU A 331 -3.52 10.95 1.43
C LEU A 331 -2.88 10.06 0.35
N LEU A 332 -2.76 8.76 0.59
CA LEU A 332 -2.18 7.84 -0.38
C LEU A 332 -3.08 7.67 -1.61
N VAL A 333 -4.39 7.51 -1.41
CA VAL A 333 -5.39 7.43 -2.48
C VAL A 333 -5.41 8.71 -3.32
N LEU A 334 -5.46 9.88 -2.66
CA LEU A 334 -5.41 11.17 -3.36
C LEU A 334 -4.11 11.31 -4.18
N SER A 335 -2.99 10.88 -3.63
CA SER A 335 -1.70 10.96 -4.32
C SER A 335 -1.68 10.10 -5.60
N PHE A 336 -2.20 8.87 -5.55
CA PHE A 336 -2.34 8.04 -6.76
C PHE A 336 -3.31 8.65 -7.77
N MET A 337 -4.43 9.24 -7.33
CA MET A 337 -5.37 9.94 -8.21
C MET A 337 -4.73 11.18 -8.87
N MET A 338 -3.97 11.98 -8.11
CA MET A 338 -3.26 13.14 -8.64
C MET A 338 -2.21 12.74 -9.69
N VAL A 339 -1.45 11.68 -9.42
CA VAL A 339 -0.48 11.14 -10.38
C VAL A 339 -1.18 10.60 -11.62
N GLY A 340 -2.28 9.84 -11.45
CA GLY A 340 -3.08 9.33 -12.56
C GLY A 340 -3.61 10.42 -13.48
N ASN A 341 -4.20 11.47 -12.91
CA ASN A 341 -4.70 12.62 -13.65
C ASN A 341 -3.55 13.38 -14.35
N GLY A 342 -2.44 13.62 -13.65
CA GLY A 342 -1.27 14.26 -14.25
C GLY A 342 -0.65 13.47 -15.40
N LEU A 343 -0.64 12.13 -15.30
CA LEU A 343 -0.22 11.26 -16.40
C LEU A 343 -1.19 11.34 -17.60
N ARG A 344 -2.50 11.39 -17.33
CA ARG A 344 -3.51 11.58 -18.38
C ARG A 344 -3.28 12.87 -19.12
N ASP A 345 -3.16 14.01 -18.41
CA ASP A 345 -2.93 15.33 -19.00
C ASP A 345 -1.61 15.38 -19.79
N ALA A 346 -0.57 14.71 -19.30
CA ALA A 346 0.73 14.65 -19.94
C ALA A 346 0.74 13.80 -21.23
N LEU A 347 -0.05 12.72 -21.26
CA LEU A 347 -0.12 11.76 -22.37
C LEU A 347 -1.19 12.10 -23.40
N ASP A 348 -2.15 13.00 -23.07
CA ASP A 348 -3.14 13.49 -24.03
C ASP A 348 -2.55 14.57 -24.93
N VAL A 349 -2.31 14.22 -26.20
CA VAL A 349 -1.66 15.09 -27.20
C VAL A 349 -2.68 16.02 -27.90
N ARG A 350 -3.99 15.93 -27.54
CA ARG A 350 -5.06 16.58 -28.29
C ARG A 350 -5.36 18.04 -27.91
N GLU A 351 -4.71 18.59 -26.90
CA GLU A 351 -4.88 20.00 -26.50
C GLU A 351 -3.66 20.84 -26.92
N ASN A 352 -3.50 21.05 -28.25
CA ASN A 352 -2.83 22.25 -28.80
C ASN A 352 -3.28 22.47 -30.25
#